data_15dfa6f0ae41d5098abed99a10d1af5a
#
_entry.id   15dfa6f0ae41d5098abed99a10d1af5a
#
_cell.length_a   1.000
_cell.length_b   1.000
_cell.length_c   1.000
_cell.angle_alpha   90.00
_cell.angle_beta   90.00
_cell.angle_gamma   90.00
#
_symmetry.space_group_name_H-M   'P 1'
#
loop_
_entity.id
_entity.type
_entity.pdbx_description
1 polymer ?
#
loop_
_entity_poly.entity_id
_entity_poly.type
_entity_poly.pdbx_seq_one_letter_code
_entity_poly.pdbx_strand_id
1 'polypeptide(L)'
;GQTSRSTEKKEIDIPIILTVDPTSGKKTEQDVVDAFNEEYAGTYHMQVEWIMETEEEYRKNLKRLNVTDELPAVIYDVRTLPSFYQMMVADGRIENLSPYLEEDEEWRNMIEPAVMEGCTDEDGNIYLGPISTAAFACAGMFWNPELFAEAGIEKFPETWEEFWDCCDRLQANGITPLGLHTEGTGWAPMLIATAEAAHTEEGYAFMKELLPESYSNDTGLEIAETLQKLFRYTTEDAIHADYDVAYNNFVTGKVAMIPNGYWMIDQLPEEWKEKVRFSAFPGNKLIASPETFGWAVVSTYSEEVKEGAVEFLKFRTKFNLEEKKELMDKNGRTEISQLLQDYVNAYNNNPQIVPNYQVKWNSILQEETIGECLPQLAAGKMTPAQMVETADESIREYEKER
;
A
#
# COMPACT_ATOMS: atom_id res chain seq x y z
N GLY A 1 -28.03 -41.22 25.17
CA GLY A 1 -27.16 -40.90 24.08
C GLY A 1 -27.68 -40.00 22.96
N GLN A 2 -28.99 -39.84 22.73
CA GLN A 2 -29.50 -39.03 21.63
C GLN A 2 -29.69 -37.55 22.01
N THR A 3 -29.70 -37.21 23.28
CA THR A 3 -29.91 -35.85 23.77
C THR A 3 -28.64 -35.00 23.82
N SER A 4 -27.45 -35.60 23.74
CA SER A 4 -26.19 -34.87 23.76
C SER A 4 -25.83 -34.26 22.37
N ARG A 5 -26.40 -34.74 21.27
CA ARG A 5 -26.15 -34.22 19.92
C ARG A 5 -26.90 -32.96 19.61
N SER A 6 -27.99 -32.66 20.30
CA SER A 6 -28.81 -31.47 20.04
C SER A 6 -28.29 -30.22 20.77
N THR A 7 -27.28 -30.37 21.64
CA THR A 7 -26.70 -29.25 22.42
C THR A 7 -25.31 -28.82 21.93
N GLU A 8 -24.72 -29.53 20.98
CA GLU A 8 -23.45 -29.13 20.40
C GLU A 8 -23.68 -28.01 19.40
N LYS A 9 -23.20 -26.81 19.74
CA LYS A 9 -23.15 -25.71 18.80
C LYS A 9 -22.12 -26.04 17.72
N LYS A 10 -22.58 -26.08 16.47
CA LYS A 10 -21.67 -26.20 15.34
C LYS A 10 -20.93 -24.87 15.20
N GLU A 11 -19.65 -24.93 14.85
CA GLU A 11 -18.89 -23.78 14.38
C GLU A 11 -19.60 -23.15 13.21
N ILE A 12 -19.56 -21.83 13.14
CA ILE A 12 -20.09 -21.09 12.01
C ILE A 12 -18.95 -20.94 11.00
N ASP A 13 -19.14 -21.51 9.81
CA ASP A 13 -18.19 -21.40 8.71
C ASP A 13 -18.30 -20.03 8.05
N ILE A 14 -17.14 -19.37 7.87
CA ILE A 14 -17.04 -18.07 7.23
C ILE A 14 -16.23 -18.27 5.95
N PRO A 15 -16.88 -18.28 4.78
CA PRO A 15 -16.18 -18.48 3.51
C PRO A 15 -15.23 -17.32 3.18
N ILE A 16 -14.03 -17.67 2.77
CA ILE A 16 -13.05 -16.73 2.24
C ILE A 16 -12.24 -17.41 1.13
N ILE A 17 -11.90 -16.66 0.10
CA ILE A 17 -11.01 -17.10 -0.98
C ILE A 17 -9.67 -16.39 -0.76
N LEU A 18 -8.60 -17.16 -0.65
CA LEU A 18 -7.24 -16.66 -0.50
C LEU A 18 -6.35 -17.22 -1.61
N THR A 19 -5.35 -16.44 -1.98
CA THR A 19 -4.46 -16.78 -3.09
C THR A 19 -3.23 -17.54 -2.63
N VAL A 20 -2.77 -18.42 -3.50
CA VAL A 20 -1.45 -19.03 -3.44
C VAL A 20 -0.64 -18.40 -4.56
N ASP A 21 0.51 -17.81 -4.24
CA ASP A 21 1.38 -17.20 -5.25
C ASP A 21 1.83 -18.26 -6.25
N PRO A 22 1.58 -18.10 -7.56
CA PRO A 22 1.93 -19.10 -8.56
C PRO A 22 3.43 -19.34 -8.69
N THR A 23 4.26 -18.36 -8.31
CA THR A 23 5.72 -18.43 -8.45
C THR A 23 6.37 -19.02 -7.20
N SER A 24 6.03 -18.53 -6.01
CA SER A 24 6.65 -18.91 -4.74
C SER A 24 5.92 -20.04 -4.00
N GLY A 25 4.65 -20.29 -4.35
CA GLY A 25 3.79 -21.21 -3.61
C GLY A 25 3.37 -20.69 -2.23
N LYS A 26 3.64 -19.43 -1.93
CA LYS A 26 3.28 -18.82 -0.64
C LYS A 26 1.78 -18.63 -0.55
N LYS A 27 1.20 -19.11 0.55
CA LYS A 27 -0.20 -18.90 0.89
C LYS A 27 -0.36 -17.58 1.64
N THR A 28 -1.17 -16.67 1.09
CA THR A 28 -1.43 -15.38 1.72
C THR A 28 -2.31 -15.56 2.95
N GLU A 29 -2.06 -14.80 4.01
CA GLU A 29 -2.87 -14.76 5.24
C GLU A 29 -2.97 -16.09 6.01
N GLN A 30 -2.16 -17.10 5.68
CA GLN A 30 -2.25 -18.42 6.32
C GLN A 30 -2.07 -18.34 7.83
N ASP A 31 -1.08 -17.58 8.30
CA ASP A 31 -0.76 -17.50 9.73
C ASP A 31 -1.91 -16.91 10.54
N VAL A 32 -2.52 -15.84 10.06
CA VAL A 32 -3.63 -15.19 10.76
C VAL A 32 -4.89 -16.05 10.74
N VAL A 33 -5.15 -16.72 9.62
CA VAL A 33 -6.30 -17.63 9.50
C VAL A 33 -6.15 -18.82 10.46
N ASP A 34 -4.98 -19.43 10.48
CA ASP A 34 -4.71 -20.58 11.37
C ASP A 34 -4.84 -20.16 12.83
N ALA A 35 -4.31 -18.99 13.20
CA ALA A 35 -4.41 -18.46 14.56
C ALA A 35 -5.85 -18.14 14.95
N PHE A 36 -6.64 -17.56 14.02
CA PHE A 36 -8.07 -17.29 14.25
C PHE A 36 -8.84 -18.59 14.47
N ASN A 37 -8.62 -19.58 13.62
CA ASN A 37 -9.33 -20.86 13.71
C ASN A 37 -9.01 -21.61 15.00
N GLU A 38 -7.80 -21.46 15.51
CA GLU A 38 -7.42 -22.03 16.81
C GLU A 38 -8.10 -21.29 17.96
N GLU A 39 -8.04 -19.96 17.99
CA GLU A 39 -8.61 -19.16 19.07
C GLU A 39 -10.14 -19.24 19.13
N TYR A 40 -10.80 -19.25 17.99
CA TYR A 40 -12.26 -19.29 17.89
C TYR A 40 -12.82 -20.70 17.67
N ALA A 41 -12.02 -21.75 17.91
CA ALA A 41 -12.46 -23.13 17.78
C ALA A 41 -13.76 -23.36 18.58
N GLY A 42 -14.75 -23.95 17.92
CA GLY A 42 -16.08 -24.18 18.49
C GLY A 42 -17.07 -23.04 18.27
N THR A 43 -16.62 -21.88 17.83
CA THR A 43 -17.48 -20.70 17.59
C THR A 43 -17.46 -20.29 16.12
N TYR A 44 -16.30 -19.97 15.58
CA TYR A 44 -16.13 -19.54 14.19
C TYR A 44 -14.99 -20.30 13.53
N HIS A 45 -15.13 -20.52 12.22
CA HIS A 45 -14.11 -21.17 11.41
C HIS A 45 -14.01 -20.46 10.05
N MET A 46 -12.83 -19.92 9.74
CA MET A 46 -12.56 -19.40 8.41
C MET A 46 -12.43 -20.59 7.45
N GLN A 47 -13.41 -20.72 6.57
CA GLN A 47 -13.45 -21.77 5.54
C GLN A 47 -12.76 -21.23 4.28
N VAL A 48 -11.49 -21.60 4.14
CA VAL A 48 -10.64 -21.04 3.07
C VAL A 48 -10.70 -21.92 1.84
N GLU A 49 -11.00 -21.29 0.70
CA GLU A 49 -10.74 -21.85 -0.62
C GLU A 49 -9.40 -21.25 -1.10
N TRP A 50 -8.41 -22.10 -1.26
CA TRP A 50 -7.09 -21.69 -1.77
C TRP A 50 -7.09 -21.78 -3.29
N ILE A 51 -6.78 -20.64 -3.95
CA ILE A 51 -6.68 -20.59 -5.41
C ILE A 51 -5.27 -20.16 -5.81
N MET A 52 -4.73 -20.84 -6.81
CA MET A 52 -3.41 -20.50 -7.36
C MET A 52 -3.56 -19.42 -8.43
N GLU A 53 -3.71 -18.18 -7.97
CA GLU A 53 -3.92 -17.01 -8.80
C GLU A 53 -3.10 -15.83 -8.29
N THR A 54 -2.81 -14.90 -9.20
CA THR A 54 -2.25 -13.61 -8.82
C THR A 54 -3.33 -12.74 -8.17
N GLU A 55 -2.92 -11.68 -7.47
CA GLU A 55 -3.86 -10.73 -6.89
C GLU A 55 -4.72 -10.05 -7.96
N GLU A 56 -4.16 -9.79 -9.15
CA GLU A 56 -4.91 -9.23 -10.28
C GLU A 56 -6.01 -10.17 -10.75
N GLU A 57 -5.70 -11.46 -10.90
CA GLU A 57 -6.69 -12.48 -11.26
C GLU A 57 -7.78 -12.60 -10.21
N TYR A 58 -7.41 -12.57 -8.93
CA TYR A 58 -8.36 -12.55 -7.82
C TYR A 58 -9.35 -11.39 -7.95
N ARG A 59 -8.85 -10.18 -8.20
CA ARG A 59 -9.70 -8.99 -8.35
C ARG A 59 -10.67 -9.12 -9.52
N LYS A 60 -10.22 -9.66 -10.64
CA LYS A 60 -11.09 -9.92 -11.81
C LYS A 60 -12.20 -10.92 -11.48
N ASN A 61 -11.88 -11.93 -10.68
CA ASN A 61 -12.86 -12.95 -10.27
C ASN A 61 -13.94 -12.41 -9.35
N LEU A 62 -13.68 -11.35 -8.58
CA LEU A 62 -14.69 -10.74 -7.70
C LEU A 62 -15.93 -10.30 -8.49
N LYS A 63 -15.75 -9.69 -9.66
CA LYS A 63 -16.86 -9.25 -10.53
C LYS A 63 -17.69 -10.43 -10.99
N ARG A 64 -17.04 -11.50 -11.42
CA ARG A 64 -17.71 -12.73 -11.87
C ARG A 64 -18.50 -13.39 -10.74
N LEU A 65 -17.89 -13.53 -9.57
CA LEU A 65 -18.53 -14.13 -8.39
C LEU A 65 -19.71 -13.29 -7.89
N ASN A 66 -19.66 -11.98 -8.04
CA ASN A 66 -20.78 -11.12 -7.72
C ASN A 66 -21.99 -11.38 -8.64
N VAL A 67 -21.75 -11.52 -9.94
CA VAL A 67 -22.81 -11.80 -10.92
C VAL A 67 -23.47 -13.14 -10.65
N THR A 68 -22.70 -14.16 -10.27
CA THR A 68 -23.21 -15.51 -9.99
C THR A 68 -23.70 -15.69 -8.55
N ASP A 69 -23.65 -14.64 -7.73
CA ASP A 69 -24.02 -14.67 -6.32
C ASP A 69 -23.20 -15.68 -5.49
N GLU A 70 -21.93 -15.81 -5.83
CA GLU A 70 -20.98 -16.75 -5.22
C GLU A 70 -19.83 -16.07 -4.46
N LEU A 71 -19.98 -14.77 -4.15
CA LEU A 71 -18.97 -14.07 -3.35
C LEU A 71 -18.79 -14.73 -1.99
N PRO A 72 -17.55 -14.90 -1.49
CA PRO A 72 -17.34 -15.32 -0.12
C PRO A 72 -17.79 -14.24 0.87
N ALA A 73 -17.81 -14.58 2.16
CA ALA A 73 -18.26 -13.65 3.20
C ALA A 73 -17.26 -12.50 3.44
N VAL A 74 -15.99 -12.78 3.25
CA VAL A 74 -14.91 -11.79 3.38
C VAL A 74 -14.20 -11.65 2.04
N ILE A 75 -14.08 -10.43 1.58
CA ILE A 75 -13.37 -10.08 0.33
C ILE A 75 -12.36 -8.96 0.60
N TYR A 76 -11.37 -8.84 -0.25
CA TYR A 76 -10.33 -7.82 -0.11
C TYR A 76 -9.98 -7.19 -1.47
N ASP A 77 -9.17 -6.13 -1.46
CA ASP A 77 -8.76 -5.36 -2.65
C ASP A 77 -9.90 -4.77 -3.47
N VAL A 78 -11.09 -4.65 -2.90
CA VAL A 78 -12.29 -4.20 -3.62
C VAL A 78 -12.16 -2.76 -4.10
N ARG A 79 -11.43 -1.93 -3.35
CA ARG A 79 -11.28 -0.51 -3.65
C ARG A 79 -10.43 -0.24 -4.91
N THR A 80 -9.64 -1.22 -5.35
CA THR A 80 -8.91 -1.12 -6.63
C THR A 80 -9.83 -1.20 -7.85
N LEU A 81 -11.09 -1.60 -7.63
CA LEU A 81 -12.15 -1.66 -8.63
C LEU A 81 -13.23 -0.63 -8.26
N PRO A 82 -12.97 0.69 -8.42
CA PRO A 82 -13.84 1.71 -7.83
C PRO A 82 -15.29 1.67 -8.31
N SER A 83 -15.54 1.41 -9.60
CA SER A 83 -16.91 1.27 -10.11
C SER A 83 -17.62 0.10 -9.47
N PHE A 84 -16.93 -1.04 -9.38
CA PHE A 84 -17.46 -2.23 -8.73
C PHE A 84 -17.72 -1.98 -7.25
N TYR A 85 -16.77 -1.36 -6.56
CA TYR A 85 -16.92 -0.99 -5.15
C TYR A 85 -18.13 -0.08 -4.92
N GLN A 86 -18.25 0.99 -5.71
CA GLN A 86 -19.37 1.93 -5.60
C GLN A 86 -20.73 1.25 -5.86
N MET A 87 -20.78 0.37 -6.86
CA MET A 87 -21.97 -0.42 -7.15
C MET A 87 -22.35 -1.32 -5.96
N MET A 88 -21.36 -2.02 -5.39
CA MET A 88 -21.57 -2.92 -4.25
C MET A 88 -22.09 -2.16 -3.03
N VAL A 89 -21.58 -0.97 -2.77
CA VAL A 89 -22.06 -0.11 -1.68
C VAL A 89 -23.46 0.39 -1.97
N ALA A 90 -23.72 0.91 -3.16
CA ALA A 90 -25.03 1.42 -3.57
C ALA A 90 -26.13 0.35 -3.51
N ASP A 91 -25.78 -0.88 -3.89
CA ASP A 91 -26.71 -2.02 -3.88
C ASP A 91 -26.83 -2.67 -2.48
N GLY A 92 -26.13 -2.14 -1.46
CA GLY A 92 -26.18 -2.66 -0.10
C GLY A 92 -25.52 -4.04 0.05
N ARG A 93 -24.59 -4.40 -0.81
CA ARG A 93 -23.93 -5.72 -0.81
C ARG A 93 -22.68 -5.79 0.05
N ILE A 94 -22.19 -4.66 0.51
CA ILE A 94 -21.07 -4.56 1.45
C ILE A 94 -21.58 -4.04 2.78
N GLU A 95 -21.22 -4.72 3.86
CA GLU A 95 -21.62 -4.35 5.21
C GLU A 95 -20.99 -3.04 5.65
N ASN A 96 -21.79 -2.14 6.22
CA ASN A 96 -21.29 -0.93 6.87
C ASN A 96 -20.66 -1.32 8.21
N LEU A 97 -19.37 -1.09 8.36
CA LEU A 97 -18.62 -1.46 9.55
C LEU A 97 -18.70 -0.41 10.67
N SER A 98 -19.23 0.78 10.38
CA SER A 98 -19.32 1.87 11.37
C SER A 98 -20.00 1.46 12.67
N PRO A 99 -21.16 0.76 12.65
CA PRO A 99 -21.80 0.34 13.90
C PRO A 99 -20.94 -0.58 14.76
N TYR A 100 -20.19 -1.49 14.12
CA TYR A 100 -19.29 -2.41 14.82
C TYR A 100 -18.11 -1.69 15.47
N LEU A 101 -17.59 -0.67 14.79
CA LEU A 101 -16.51 0.16 15.32
C LEU A 101 -16.97 1.07 16.44
N GLU A 102 -18.18 1.61 16.34
CA GLU A 102 -18.76 2.46 17.39
C GLU A 102 -18.96 1.69 18.70
N GLU A 103 -19.36 0.43 18.60
CA GLU A 103 -19.58 -0.46 19.76
C GLU A 103 -18.31 -1.03 20.35
N ASP A 104 -17.19 -1.00 19.61
CA ASP A 104 -15.93 -1.64 20.02
C ASP A 104 -14.80 -0.61 20.10
N GLU A 105 -14.67 0.03 21.27
CA GLU A 105 -13.63 1.01 21.54
C GLU A 105 -12.23 0.41 21.43
N GLU A 106 -12.04 -0.84 21.84
CA GLU A 106 -10.76 -1.54 21.76
C GLU A 106 -10.31 -1.65 20.30
N TRP A 107 -11.22 -2.05 19.40
CA TRP A 107 -10.90 -2.13 17.98
C TRP A 107 -10.58 -0.75 17.39
N ARG A 108 -11.39 0.27 17.70
CA ARG A 108 -11.13 1.63 17.23
C ARG A 108 -9.75 2.13 17.63
N ASN A 109 -9.36 1.86 18.87
CA ASN A 109 -8.08 2.33 19.42
C ASN A 109 -6.87 1.60 18.84
N MET A 110 -7.07 0.45 18.20
CA MET A 110 -6.01 -0.27 17.50
C MET A 110 -5.67 0.32 16.14
N ILE A 111 -6.55 1.15 15.59
CA ILE A 111 -6.45 1.66 14.23
C ILE A 111 -5.83 3.05 14.25
N GLU A 112 -4.78 3.23 13.44
CA GLU A 112 -4.14 4.54 13.29
C GLU A 112 -5.15 5.59 12.80
N PRO A 113 -5.17 6.81 13.37
CA PRO A 113 -6.11 7.85 12.95
C PRO A 113 -6.08 8.15 11.45
N ALA A 114 -4.91 8.14 10.83
CA ALA A 114 -4.77 8.38 9.39
C ALA A 114 -5.41 7.26 8.56
N VAL A 115 -5.30 6.01 9.01
CA VAL A 115 -5.94 4.86 8.36
C VAL A 115 -7.45 4.95 8.52
N MET A 116 -7.94 5.27 9.70
CA MET A 116 -9.36 5.46 9.98
C MET A 116 -9.95 6.55 9.08
N GLU A 117 -9.28 7.70 8.99
CA GLU A 117 -9.71 8.82 8.13
C GLU A 117 -9.76 8.39 6.66
N GLY A 118 -8.76 7.65 6.19
CA GLY A 118 -8.71 7.17 4.81
C GLY A 118 -9.78 6.16 4.44
N CYS A 119 -10.40 5.50 5.41
CA CYS A 119 -11.47 4.52 5.20
C CYS A 119 -12.87 5.08 5.44
N THR A 120 -13.00 6.29 6.00
CA THR A 120 -14.30 6.91 6.32
C THR A 120 -14.76 7.75 5.14
N ASP A 121 -15.99 7.50 4.68
CA ASP A 121 -16.59 8.27 3.60
C ASP A 121 -17.18 9.61 4.10
N GLU A 122 -17.74 10.39 3.17
CA GLU A 122 -18.32 11.72 3.47
C GLU A 122 -19.49 11.65 4.46
N ASP A 123 -20.21 10.53 4.48
CA ASP A 123 -21.35 10.31 5.37
C ASP A 123 -20.95 9.70 6.72
N GLY A 124 -19.66 9.52 6.96
CA GLY A 124 -19.12 8.90 8.15
C GLY A 124 -19.22 7.38 8.17
N ASN A 125 -19.51 6.76 7.04
CA ASN A 125 -19.61 5.31 6.91
C ASN A 125 -18.27 4.68 6.57
N ILE A 126 -18.07 3.45 7.03
CA ILE A 126 -16.86 2.66 6.78
C ILE A 126 -17.28 1.31 6.23
N TYR A 127 -16.97 1.06 4.97
CA TYR A 127 -17.28 -0.21 4.30
C TYR A 127 -16.06 -1.12 4.17
N LEU A 128 -14.87 -0.55 4.30
CA LEU A 128 -13.61 -1.28 4.22
C LEU A 128 -12.99 -1.36 5.61
N GLY A 129 -12.62 -2.56 6.00
CA GLY A 129 -11.99 -2.81 7.28
C GLY A 129 -10.63 -2.12 7.35
N PRO A 130 -10.50 -1.13 8.23
CA PRO A 130 -9.22 -0.48 8.45
C PRO A 130 -8.32 -1.41 9.23
N ILE A 131 -7.08 -1.53 8.77
CA ILE A 131 -6.11 -2.44 9.35
C ILE A 131 -4.84 -1.68 9.69
N SER A 132 -4.39 -1.81 10.94
CA SER A 132 -3.26 -1.05 11.45
C SER A 132 -1.92 -1.35 10.79
N THR A 133 -1.77 -2.50 10.16
CA THR A 133 -0.49 -2.88 9.52
C THR A 133 -0.12 -2.01 8.35
N ALA A 134 -1.08 -1.42 7.65
CA ALA A 134 -0.76 -0.52 6.54
C ALA A 134 -0.04 0.73 7.01
N ALA A 135 -0.44 1.26 8.15
CA ALA A 135 0.25 2.41 8.73
C ALA A 135 1.67 2.06 9.15
N PHE A 136 1.90 0.82 9.62
CA PHE A 136 3.25 0.37 9.99
C PHE A 136 4.10 0.02 8.78
N ALA A 137 3.55 -0.65 7.77
CA ALA A 137 4.27 -1.03 6.56
C ALA A 137 4.36 0.15 5.57
N CYS A 138 5.13 1.15 5.95
CA CYS A 138 5.28 2.38 5.19
C CYS A 138 6.46 2.35 4.22
N ALA A 139 6.44 3.27 3.27
CA ALA A 139 7.53 3.54 2.34
C ALA A 139 8.29 4.81 2.72
N GLY A 140 9.56 4.82 2.39
CA GLY A 140 10.49 5.93 2.54
C GLY A 140 11.66 5.74 1.59
N MET A 141 12.85 6.20 1.98
CA MET A 141 14.05 6.10 1.16
C MET A 141 15.07 5.14 1.77
N PHE A 142 15.49 4.19 0.96
CA PHE A 142 16.66 3.34 1.26
C PHE A 142 17.87 3.96 0.56
N TRP A 143 18.99 4.09 1.27
CA TRP A 143 20.17 4.74 0.73
C TRP A 143 21.46 4.06 1.17
N ASN A 144 22.48 4.22 0.34
CA ASN A 144 23.80 3.64 0.55
C ASN A 144 24.73 4.71 1.12
N PRO A 145 25.05 4.65 2.42
CA PRO A 145 25.88 5.67 3.07
C PRO A 145 27.30 5.74 2.52
N GLU A 146 27.84 4.64 2.02
CA GLU A 146 29.17 4.62 1.43
C GLU A 146 29.23 5.48 0.16
N LEU A 147 28.24 5.35 -0.72
CA LEU A 147 28.13 6.16 -1.93
C LEU A 147 27.83 7.63 -1.61
N PHE A 148 27.02 7.88 -0.61
CA PHE A 148 26.77 9.25 -0.11
C PHE A 148 28.07 9.89 0.40
N ALA A 149 28.86 9.14 1.17
CA ALA A 149 30.13 9.62 1.71
C ALA A 149 31.14 9.97 0.60
N GLU A 150 31.17 9.21 -0.50
CA GLU A 150 31.99 9.53 -1.66
C GLU A 150 31.66 10.89 -2.28
N ALA A 151 30.42 11.33 -2.17
CA ALA A 151 29.97 12.65 -2.61
C ALA A 151 30.01 13.72 -1.50
N GLY A 152 30.57 13.38 -0.33
CA GLY A 152 30.67 14.30 0.81
C GLY A 152 29.33 14.52 1.54
N ILE A 153 28.41 13.58 1.44
CA ILE A 153 27.08 13.67 2.06
C ILE A 153 27.05 12.74 3.27
N GLU A 154 26.90 13.30 4.48
CA GLU A 154 26.97 12.52 5.72
C GLU A 154 25.62 11.98 6.18
N LYS A 155 24.52 12.65 5.83
CA LYS A 155 23.18 12.28 6.27
C LYS A 155 22.16 12.44 5.13
N PHE A 156 21.03 11.75 5.27
CA PHE A 156 19.95 11.84 4.29
C PHE A 156 19.30 13.25 4.34
N PRO A 157 18.94 13.82 3.18
CA PRO A 157 18.30 15.13 3.09
C PRO A 157 17.01 15.23 3.89
N GLU A 158 16.83 16.31 4.63
CA GLU A 158 15.64 16.58 5.45
C GLU A 158 14.62 17.48 4.74
N THR A 159 15.05 18.22 3.72
CA THR A 159 14.18 19.08 2.91
C THR A 159 14.26 18.69 1.43
N TRP A 160 13.26 19.09 0.65
CA TRP A 160 13.28 18.81 -0.78
C TRP A 160 14.38 19.59 -1.52
N GLU A 161 14.70 20.79 -1.08
CA GLU A 161 15.84 21.53 -1.60
C GLU A 161 17.15 20.76 -1.39
N GLU A 162 17.37 20.27 -0.17
CA GLU A 162 18.53 19.43 0.14
C GLU A 162 18.55 18.12 -0.64
N PHE A 163 17.37 17.54 -0.88
CA PHE A 163 17.24 16.30 -1.66
C PHE A 163 17.71 16.49 -3.10
N TRP A 164 17.27 17.55 -3.76
CA TRP A 164 17.69 17.82 -5.14
C TRP A 164 19.17 18.20 -5.19
N ASP A 165 19.66 18.96 -4.25
CA ASP A 165 21.09 19.24 -4.11
C ASP A 165 21.91 17.96 -3.90
N CYS A 166 21.43 17.04 -3.11
CA CYS A 166 22.02 15.71 -2.90
C CYS A 166 22.12 14.95 -4.23
N CYS A 167 21.04 14.93 -5.03
CA CYS A 167 21.06 14.30 -6.35
C CYS A 167 22.10 14.95 -7.28
N ASP A 168 22.19 16.27 -7.29
CA ASP A 168 23.20 17.00 -8.09
C ASP A 168 24.63 16.67 -7.67
N ARG A 169 24.87 16.60 -6.36
CA ARG A 169 26.20 16.29 -5.80
C ARG A 169 26.62 14.86 -6.09
N LEU A 170 25.69 13.91 -6.01
CA LEU A 170 25.96 12.53 -6.39
C LEU A 170 26.37 12.45 -7.86
N GLN A 171 25.59 13.08 -8.76
CA GLN A 171 25.93 13.09 -10.18
C GLN A 171 27.26 13.76 -10.47
N ALA A 172 27.55 14.88 -9.82
CA ALA A 172 28.83 15.58 -9.97
C ALA A 172 30.04 14.70 -9.56
N ASN A 173 29.82 13.71 -8.72
CA ASN A 173 30.83 12.73 -8.30
C ASN A 173 30.77 11.41 -9.10
N GLY A 174 30.05 11.39 -10.22
CA GLY A 174 29.93 10.22 -11.07
C GLY A 174 29.05 9.09 -10.50
N ILE A 175 28.21 9.40 -9.51
CA ILE A 175 27.33 8.45 -8.86
C ILE A 175 25.89 8.71 -9.33
N THR A 176 25.24 7.67 -9.88
CA THR A 176 23.82 7.78 -10.26
C THR A 176 22.95 7.80 -8.98
N PRO A 177 22.13 8.83 -8.78
CA PRO A 177 21.40 8.98 -7.53
C PRO A 177 20.32 7.92 -7.27
N LEU A 178 19.44 7.65 -8.25
CA LEU A 178 18.15 6.98 -7.99
C LEU A 178 17.98 5.70 -8.78
N GLY A 179 17.52 4.66 -8.10
CA GLY A 179 16.98 3.45 -8.72
C GLY A 179 15.49 3.62 -9.00
N LEU A 180 15.12 3.68 -10.28
CA LEU A 180 13.75 3.93 -10.71
C LEU A 180 13.34 2.95 -11.79
N HIS A 181 12.03 2.85 -12.02
CA HIS A 181 11.44 2.03 -13.06
C HIS A 181 10.17 2.69 -13.61
N THR A 182 9.73 2.26 -14.78
CA THR A 182 8.49 2.73 -15.40
C THR A 182 7.45 1.63 -15.50
N GLU A 183 7.87 0.38 -15.67
CA GLU A 183 6.96 -0.77 -15.75
C GLU A 183 6.38 -1.10 -14.37
N GLY A 184 5.27 -1.83 -14.36
CA GLY A 184 4.55 -2.12 -13.12
C GLY A 184 3.93 -0.86 -12.51
N THR A 185 3.40 0.01 -13.36
CA THR A 185 2.75 1.27 -12.99
C THR A 185 3.68 2.33 -12.39
N GLY A 186 5.00 2.12 -12.44
CA GLY A 186 5.98 3.10 -11.93
C GLY A 186 5.80 3.43 -10.45
N TRP A 187 5.45 2.45 -9.64
CA TRP A 187 5.07 2.68 -8.24
C TRP A 187 6.20 3.27 -7.38
N ALA A 188 7.46 2.90 -7.64
CA ALA A 188 8.56 3.42 -6.84
C ALA A 188 8.80 4.93 -7.07
N PRO A 189 8.96 5.44 -8.30
CA PRO A 189 9.05 6.89 -8.50
C PRO A 189 7.80 7.63 -8.02
N MET A 190 6.63 7.01 -8.10
CA MET A 190 5.39 7.62 -7.62
C MET A 190 5.40 7.84 -6.09
N LEU A 191 6.13 7.05 -5.34
CA LEU A 191 6.31 7.28 -3.90
C LEU A 191 6.97 8.64 -3.63
N ILE A 192 8.03 8.96 -4.35
CA ILE A 192 8.70 10.26 -4.21
C ILE A 192 7.76 11.39 -4.62
N ALA A 193 7.10 11.26 -5.77
CA ALA A 193 6.17 12.27 -6.27
C ALA A 193 5.01 12.52 -5.29
N THR A 194 4.49 11.47 -4.67
CA THR A 194 3.45 11.58 -3.63
C THR A 194 3.95 12.35 -2.41
N ALA A 195 5.13 12.01 -1.91
CA ALA A 195 5.72 12.66 -0.74
C ALA A 195 6.01 14.14 -1.01
N GLU A 196 6.57 14.43 -2.18
CA GLU A 196 6.90 15.81 -2.56
C GLU A 196 5.64 16.66 -2.74
N ALA A 197 4.63 16.15 -3.43
CA ALA A 197 3.37 16.87 -3.62
C ALA A 197 2.66 17.16 -2.28
N ALA A 198 2.86 16.32 -1.28
CA ALA A 198 2.27 16.50 0.05
C ALA A 198 3.02 17.52 0.94
N HIS A 199 3.96 18.30 0.38
CA HIS A 199 4.68 19.33 1.14
C HIS A 199 3.78 20.50 1.53
N THR A 200 2.63 20.66 0.89
CA THR A 200 1.62 21.67 1.22
C THR A 200 0.36 21.03 1.78
N GLU A 201 -0.45 21.79 2.50
CA GLU A 201 -1.74 21.33 2.99
C GLU A 201 -2.66 20.94 1.84
N GLU A 202 -2.67 21.72 0.76
CA GLU A 202 -3.46 21.45 -0.45
C GLU A 202 -3.02 20.13 -1.11
N GLY A 203 -1.71 19.93 -1.26
CA GLY A 203 -1.16 18.70 -1.82
C GLY A 203 -1.49 17.48 -0.96
N TYR A 204 -1.36 17.60 0.34
CA TYR A 204 -1.74 16.54 1.27
C TYR A 204 -3.23 16.19 1.16
N ALA A 205 -4.10 17.20 1.10
CA ALA A 205 -5.54 17.00 0.92
C ALA A 205 -5.84 16.26 -0.39
N PHE A 206 -5.15 16.63 -1.46
CA PHE A 206 -5.27 15.95 -2.76
C PHE A 206 -4.88 14.47 -2.67
N MET A 207 -3.84 14.15 -1.92
CA MET A 207 -3.40 12.75 -1.71
C MET A 207 -4.43 11.91 -0.96
N LYS A 208 -5.31 12.53 -0.17
CA LYS A 208 -6.36 11.83 0.56
C LYS A 208 -7.61 11.55 -0.28
N GLU A 209 -7.77 12.20 -1.42
CA GLU A 209 -8.92 11.96 -2.30
C GLU A 209 -8.84 10.57 -2.92
N LEU A 210 -9.96 9.84 -2.91
CA LEU A 210 -10.01 8.49 -3.50
C LEU A 210 -9.94 8.55 -5.02
N LEU A 211 -10.77 9.42 -5.60
CA LEU A 211 -10.82 9.69 -7.05
C LEU A 211 -10.91 11.19 -7.20
N PRO A 212 -9.85 11.86 -7.64
CA PRO A 212 -9.92 13.29 -7.89
C PRO A 212 -10.84 13.58 -9.08
N GLU A 213 -11.54 14.70 -9.02
CA GLU A 213 -12.37 15.15 -10.14
C GLU A 213 -11.52 15.53 -11.35
N SER A 214 -10.31 16.05 -11.10
CA SER A 214 -9.40 16.50 -12.14
C SER A 214 -7.96 16.53 -11.62
N TYR A 215 -7.03 16.27 -12.52
CA TYR A 215 -5.59 16.50 -12.33
C TYR A 215 -5.15 17.88 -12.80
N SER A 216 -6.04 18.66 -13.44
CA SER A 216 -5.74 20.02 -13.95
C SER A 216 -5.73 21.03 -12.81
N ASN A 217 -4.78 20.86 -11.91
CA ASN A 217 -4.53 21.72 -10.76
C ASN A 217 -3.03 21.74 -10.45
N ASP A 218 -2.62 22.61 -9.55
CA ASP A 218 -1.20 22.77 -9.19
C ASP A 218 -0.57 21.48 -8.69
N THR A 219 -1.29 20.71 -7.89
CA THR A 219 -0.78 19.45 -7.34
C THR A 219 -0.60 18.39 -8.41
N GLY A 220 -1.58 18.21 -9.30
CA GLY A 220 -1.48 17.27 -10.41
C GLY A 220 -0.33 17.60 -11.34
N LEU A 221 -0.15 18.87 -11.66
CA LEU A 221 0.98 19.33 -12.47
C LEU A 221 2.32 19.09 -11.76
N GLU A 222 2.40 19.41 -10.47
CA GLU A 222 3.61 19.19 -9.65
C GLU A 222 4.01 17.71 -9.65
N ILE A 223 3.06 16.79 -9.50
CA ILE A 223 3.33 15.34 -9.57
C ILE A 223 4.01 14.98 -10.88
N ALA A 224 3.45 15.45 -12.01
CA ALA A 224 4.00 15.16 -13.33
C ALA A 224 5.38 15.78 -13.52
N GLU A 225 5.59 17.01 -13.06
CA GLU A 225 6.89 17.70 -13.13
C GLU A 225 7.93 16.97 -12.29
N THR A 226 7.58 16.54 -11.09
CA THR A 226 8.47 15.77 -10.21
C THR A 226 8.85 14.43 -10.85
N LEU A 227 7.87 13.70 -11.40
CA LEU A 227 8.14 12.45 -12.09
C LEU A 227 9.12 12.63 -13.23
N GLN A 228 8.94 13.66 -14.08
CA GLN A 228 9.88 13.94 -15.16
C GLN A 228 11.28 14.27 -14.64
N LYS A 229 11.37 15.12 -13.63
CA LYS A 229 12.64 15.54 -13.02
C LYS A 229 13.42 14.36 -12.45
N LEU A 230 12.73 13.42 -11.80
CA LEU A 230 13.35 12.23 -11.20
C LEU A 230 14.16 11.42 -12.21
N PHE A 231 13.66 11.28 -13.43
CA PHE A 231 14.32 10.50 -14.47
C PHE A 231 15.57 11.17 -15.06
N ARG A 232 15.91 12.38 -14.64
CA ARG A 232 17.21 13.01 -14.93
C ARG A 232 18.32 12.48 -14.02
N TYR A 233 17.94 11.76 -12.93
CA TYR A 233 18.84 11.33 -11.86
C TYR A 233 18.90 9.80 -11.73
N THR A 234 18.60 9.09 -12.80
CA THR A 234 18.56 7.62 -12.78
C THR A 234 19.37 7.01 -13.92
N THR A 235 19.35 5.69 -13.99
CA THR A 235 20.03 4.93 -15.06
C THR A 235 19.26 5.04 -16.39
N GLU A 236 19.98 4.85 -17.51
CA GLU A 236 19.37 4.88 -18.84
C GLU A 236 18.33 3.77 -19.03
N ASP A 237 18.55 2.59 -18.43
CA ASP A 237 17.63 1.47 -18.52
C ASP A 237 16.32 1.66 -17.76
N ALA A 238 16.26 2.64 -16.84
CA ALA A 238 15.07 2.89 -16.02
C ALA A 238 13.80 3.19 -16.84
N ILE A 239 13.94 3.77 -18.03
CA ILE A 239 12.81 4.15 -18.89
C ILE A 239 12.00 2.93 -19.34
N HIS A 240 12.62 1.75 -19.39
CA HIS A 240 11.99 0.49 -19.80
C HIS A 240 12.16 -0.60 -18.76
N ALA A 241 12.52 -0.24 -17.53
CA ALA A 241 12.80 -1.18 -16.47
C ALA A 241 11.56 -1.50 -15.64
N ASP A 242 11.55 -2.73 -15.11
CA ASP A 242 10.64 -3.12 -14.03
C ASP A 242 11.33 -2.89 -12.67
N TYR A 243 10.62 -3.20 -11.59
CA TYR A 243 11.14 -3.04 -10.24
C TYR A 243 12.41 -3.87 -10.00
N ASP A 244 12.49 -5.07 -10.55
CA ASP A 244 13.64 -5.95 -10.34
C ASP A 244 14.93 -5.33 -10.86
N VAL A 245 14.88 -4.62 -11.98
CA VAL A 245 16.01 -3.87 -12.51
C VAL A 245 16.42 -2.74 -11.57
N ALA A 246 15.48 -1.97 -11.08
CA ALA A 246 15.74 -0.87 -10.12
C ALA A 246 16.36 -1.42 -8.82
N TYR A 247 15.80 -2.50 -8.29
CA TYR A 247 16.31 -3.17 -7.10
C TYR A 247 17.73 -3.67 -7.31
N ASN A 248 17.99 -4.35 -8.42
CA ASN A 248 19.33 -4.87 -8.75
C ASN A 248 20.35 -3.75 -8.93
N ASN A 249 19.95 -2.63 -9.52
CA ASN A 249 20.82 -1.45 -9.64
C ASN A 249 21.22 -0.91 -8.27
N PHE A 250 20.32 -0.96 -7.31
CA PHE A 250 20.60 -0.52 -5.94
C PHE A 250 21.52 -1.50 -5.19
N VAL A 251 21.19 -2.79 -5.18
CA VAL A 251 21.95 -3.80 -4.42
C VAL A 251 23.30 -4.16 -5.06
N THR A 252 23.57 -3.70 -6.27
CA THR A 252 24.89 -3.83 -6.93
C THR A 252 25.72 -2.55 -6.84
N GLY A 253 25.21 -1.51 -6.17
CA GLY A 253 25.91 -0.25 -6.00
C GLY A 253 25.92 0.66 -7.24
N LYS A 254 25.07 0.40 -8.23
CA LYS A 254 24.97 1.26 -9.42
C LYS A 254 24.24 2.55 -9.16
N VAL A 255 23.34 2.56 -8.18
CA VAL A 255 22.61 3.75 -7.75
C VAL A 255 22.74 3.93 -6.25
N ALA A 256 22.64 5.17 -5.78
CA ALA A 256 22.87 5.51 -4.39
C ALA A 256 21.66 5.34 -3.46
N MET A 257 20.44 5.41 -4.00
CA MET A 257 19.21 5.31 -3.22
C MET A 257 18.04 4.79 -4.05
N ILE A 258 17.03 4.27 -3.37
CA ILE A 258 15.81 3.77 -3.99
C ILE A 258 14.61 4.06 -3.09
N PRO A 259 13.51 4.63 -3.63
CA PRO A 259 12.26 4.71 -2.90
C PRO A 259 11.64 3.32 -2.81
N ASN A 260 11.28 2.89 -1.61
CA ASN A 260 10.72 1.57 -1.40
C ASN A 260 10.03 1.50 -0.04
N GLY A 261 9.45 0.36 0.27
CA GLY A 261 8.72 0.14 1.50
C GLY A 261 9.37 -0.85 2.45
N TYR A 262 8.75 -0.97 3.60
CA TYR A 262 9.15 -1.88 4.67
C TYR A 262 9.44 -3.31 4.16
N TRP A 263 8.68 -3.78 3.18
CA TRP A 263 8.84 -5.12 2.57
C TRP A 263 10.22 -5.35 1.96
N MET A 264 10.95 -4.29 1.57
CA MET A 264 12.29 -4.43 1.01
C MET A 264 13.30 -4.95 2.04
N ILE A 265 13.09 -4.70 3.32
CA ILE A 265 14.02 -5.13 4.37
C ILE A 265 14.20 -6.65 4.33
N ASP A 266 13.11 -7.39 4.16
CA ASP A 266 13.16 -8.86 4.08
C ASP A 266 13.74 -9.38 2.76
N GLN A 267 13.70 -8.57 1.70
CA GLN A 267 14.26 -8.93 0.39
C GLN A 267 15.77 -8.81 0.34
N LEU A 268 16.35 -7.94 1.17
CA LEU A 268 17.78 -7.69 1.16
C LEU A 268 18.57 -8.88 1.72
N PRO A 269 19.71 -9.23 1.08
CA PRO A 269 20.66 -10.15 1.70
C PRO A 269 21.12 -9.65 3.07
N GLU A 270 21.38 -10.55 4.01
CA GLU A 270 21.76 -10.19 5.39
C GLU A 270 22.95 -9.20 5.45
N GLU A 271 23.94 -9.40 4.60
CA GLU A 271 25.11 -8.51 4.50
C GLU A 271 24.76 -7.08 4.11
N TRP A 272 23.70 -6.88 3.32
CA TRP A 272 23.24 -5.55 2.91
C TRP A 272 22.45 -4.81 3.99
N LYS A 273 21.83 -5.54 4.91
CA LYS A 273 21.09 -4.93 6.03
C LYS A 273 21.97 -4.09 6.95
N GLU A 274 23.27 -4.31 6.94
CA GLU A 274 24.24 -3.50 7.70
C GLU A 274 24.87 -2.38 6.85
N LYS A 275 24.66 -2.40 5.52
CA LYS A 275 25.24 -1.42 4.58
C LYS A 275 24.24 -0.38 4.10
N VAL A 276 22.96 -0.63 4.29
CA VAL A 276 21.87 0.22 3.80
C VAL A 276 21.25 0.94 4.99
N ARG A 277 20.91 2.21 4.78
CA ARG A 277 20.19 3.00 5.76
C ARG A 277 18.78 3.30 5.24
N PHE A 278 17.87 3.60 6.13
CA PHE A 278 16.51 4.00 5.81
C PHE A 278 16.21 5.36 6.45
N SER A 279 15.53 6.22 5.69
CA SER A 279 15.07 7.53 6.18
C SER A 279 13.68 7.82 5.64
N ALA A 280 12.91 8.59 6.40
CA ALA A 280 11.67 9.17 5.89
C ALA A 280 11.99 10.06 4.68
N PHE A 281 10.98 10.28 3.85
CA PHE A 281 11.08 11.29 2.78
C PHE A 281 11.32 12.67 3.38
N PRO A 282 11.94 13.59 2.61
CA PRO A 282 12.10 14.96 3.07
C PRO A 282 10.79 15.57 3.58
N GLY A 283 10.87 16.41 4.59
CA GLY A 283 9.69 16.92 5.27
C GLY A 283 9.12 15.96 6.31
N ASN A 284 9.87 14.93 6.67
CA ASN A 284 9.48 13.90 7.64
C ASN A 284 8.16 13.21 7.28
N LYS A 285 8.11 12.63 6.09
CA LYS A 285 6.93 11.94 5.59
C LYS A 285 7.22 10.47 5.31
N LEU A 286 6.26 9.63 5.64
CA LEU A 286 6.22 8.23 5.21
C LEU A 286 4.96 8.03 4.39
N ILE A 287 5.00 7.10 3.45
CA ILE A 287 3.86 6.79 2.58
C ILE A 287 3.20 5.52 3.08
N ALA A 288 1.94 5.60 3.47
CA ALA A 288 1.16 4.42 3.83
C ALA A 288 0.77 3.67 2.58
N SER A 289 1.05 2.39 2.56
CA SER A 289 0.72 1.51 1.45
C SER A 289 -0.32 0.50 1.90
N PRO A 290 -0.93 -0.08 1.12
CA PRO A 290 -2.11 -0.48 0.41
C PRO A 290 -3.35 -0.80 1.24
N GLU A 291 -3.48 -0.41 2.47
CA GLU A 291 -4.73 -0.59 3.23
C GLU A 291 -5.90 0.22 2.65
N THR A 292 -5.59 1.09 1.69
CA THR A 292 -6.59 1.73 0.85
C THR A 292 -7.34 0.72 -0.03
N PHE A 293 -6.83 -0.50 -0.19
CA PHE A 293 -7.51 -1.56 -0.91
C PHE A 293 -8.61 -2.24 -0.07
N GLY A 294 -8.43 -2.26 1.24
CA GLY A 294 -9.46 -2.61 2.22
C GLY A 294 -10.00 -4.03 2.18
N TRP A 295 -10.44 -4.47 3.34
CA TRP A 295 -11.16 -5.72 3.54
C TRP A 295 -12.63 -5.42 3.76
N ALA A 296 -13.52 -6.21 3.18
CA ALA A 296 -14.95 -5.98 3.26
C ALA A 296 -15.69 -7.25 3.67
N VAL A 297 -16.83 -7.05 4.30
CA VAL A 297 -17.77 -8.13 4.63
C VAL A 297 -18.94 -8.05 3.66
N VAL A 298 -19.29 -9.15 3.02
CA VAL A 298 -20.41 -9.24 2.10
C VAL A 298 -21.71 -9.34 2.91
N SER A 299 -22.60 -8.37 2.72
CA SER A 299 -23.80 -8.19 3.56
C SER A 299 -24.91 -9.19 3.31
N THR A 300 -24.84 -10.00 2.25
CA THR A 300 -25.88 -10.95 1.87
C THR A 300 -25.89 -12.22 2.72
N TYR A 301 -24.88 -12.42 3.55
CA TYR A 301 -24.80 -13.56 4.46
C TYR A 301 -25.67 -13.35 5.71
N SER A 302 -25.89 -14.44 6.46
CA SER A 302 -26.64 -14.39 7.72
C SER A 302 -25.94 -13.50 8.76
N GLU A 303 -26.70 -13.01 9.73
CA GLU A 303 -26.15 -12.19 10.82
C GLU A 303 -25.00 -12.90 11.54
N GLU A 304 -25.12 -14.23 11.77
CA GLU A 304 -24.09 -15.02 12.43
C GLU A 304 -22.78 -15.06 11.65
N VAL A 305 -22.88 -15.24 10.33
CA VAL A 305 -21.71 -15.25 9.45
C VAL A 305 -21.08 -13.86 9.39
N LYS A 306 -21.88 -12.81 9.29
CA LYS A 306 -21.38 -11.42 9.26
C LYS A 306 -20.67 -11.06 10.57
N GLU A 307 -21.24 -11.42 11.71
CA GLU A 307 -20.59 -11.23 13.02
C GLU A 307 -19.24 -11.93 13.09
N GLY A 308 -19.16 -13.18 12.63
CA GLY A 308 -17.91 -13.93 12.57
C GLY A 308 -16.91 -13.32 11.62
N ALA A 309 -17.37 -12.82 10.47
CA ALA A 309 -16.51 -12.10 9.50
C ALA A 309 -15.91 -10.83 10.14
N VAL A 310 -16.73 -10.06 10.86
CA VAL A 310 -16.26 -8.87 11.57
C VAL A 310 -15.26 -9.25 12.68
N GLU A 311 -15.53 -10.33 13.43
CA GLU A 311 -14.58 -10.84 14.44
C GLU A 311 -13.23 -11.21 13.80
N PHE A 312 -13.24 -11.77 12.60
CA PHE A 312 -12.00 -12.05 11.87
C PHE A 312 -11.24 -10.75 11.53
N LEU A 313 -11.93 -9.70 11.10
CA LEU A 313 -11.29 -8.41 10.82
C LEU A 313 -10.68 -7.80 12.09
N LYS A 314 -11.37 -7.88 13.22
CA LYS A 314 -10.85 -7.42 14.51
C LYS A 314 -9.62 -8.23 14.93
N PHE A 315 -9.70 -9.53 14.80
CA PHE A 315 -8.59 -10.44 15.11
C PHE A 315 -7.38 -10.13 14.25
N ARG A 316 -7.60 -9.94 12.96
CA ARG A 316 -6.53 -9.61 12.01
C ARG A 316 -5.85 -8.29 12.39
N THR A 317 -6.62 -7.27 12.77
CA THR A 317 -6.08 -6.00 13.25
C THR A 317 -5.19 -6.21 14.48
N LYS A 318 -5.66 -6.98 15.45
CA LYS A 318 -4.92 -7.27 16.69
C LYS A 318 -3.66 -8.10 16.42
N PHE A 319 -3.78 -9.13 15.60
CA PHE A 319 -2.67 -10.00 15.20
C PHE A 319 -1.52 -9.18 14.58
N ASN A 320 -1.87 -8.29 13.66
CA ASN A 320 -0.91 -7.44 13.00
C ASN A 320 -0.31 -6.40 13.95
N LEU A 321 -1.09 -5.88 14.88
CA LEU A 321 -0.62 -4.93 15.89
C LEU A 321 0.37 -5.58 16.87
N GLU A 322 0.15 -6.85 17.23
CA GLU A 322 1.07 -7.60 18.09
C GLU A 322 2.41 -7.84 17.41
N GLU A 323 2.43 -8.14 16.12
CA GLU A 323 3.66 -8.23 15.34
C GLU A 323 4.41 -6.90 15.33
N LYS A 324 3.69 -5.79 15.15
CA LYS A 324 4.26 -4.44 15.21
C LYS A 324 4.87 -4.17 16.58
N LYS A 325 4.17 -4.47 17.67
CA LYS A 325 4.68 -4.29 19.03
C LYS A 325 5.93 -5.10 19.29
N GLU A 326 5.99 -6.32 18.81
CA GLU A 326 7.18 -7.16 18.94
C GLU A 326 8.40 -6.50 18.27
N LEU A 327 8.23 -5.95 17.07
CA LEU A 327 9.28 -5.22 16.37
C LEU A 327 9.68 -3.96 17.13
N MET A 328 8.71 -3.22 17.69
CA MET A 328 8.96 -2.02 18.47
C MET A 328 9.73 -2.32 19.75
N ASP A 329 9.42 -3.41 20.43
CA ASP A 329 10.10 -3.84 21.66
C ASP A 329 11.55 -4.25 21.39
N LYS A 330 11.87 -4.64 20.15
CA LYS A 330 13.24 -4.94 19.73
C LYS A 330 14.05 -3.71 19.37
N ASN A 331 13.42 -2.54 19.29
CA ASN A 331 14.11 -1.28 18.97
C ASN A 331 15.16 -0.97 20.03
N GLY A 332 16.40 -0.71 19.58
CA GLY A 332 17.54 -0.47 20.47
C GLY A 332 18.22 -1.73 20.99
N ARG A 333 17.73 -2.92 20.63
CA ARG A 333 18.42 -4.18 20.95
C ARG A 333 19.46 -4.48 19.88
N THR A 334 20.53 -5.16 20.30
CA THR A 334 21.63 -5.54 19.40
C THR A 334 21.27 -6.65 18.42
N GLU A 335 20.13 -7.31 18.62
CA GLU A 335 19.67 -8.43 17.79
C GLU A 335 19.01 -7.99 16.48
N ILE A 336 18.62 -6.72 16.36
CA ILE A 336 18.04 -6.22 15.11
C ILE A 336 19.08 -5.46 14.28
N SER A 337 18.92 -5.51 12.95
CA SER A 337 19.82 -4.81 12.04
C SER A 337 19.72 -3.30 12.19
N GLN A 338 20.77 -2.59 11.79
CA GLN A 338 20.76 -1.12 11.75
C GLN A 338 19.63 -0.60 10.86
N LEU A 339 19.37 -1.28 9.74
CA LEU A 339 18.31 -0.91 8.82
C LEU A 339 16.93 -0.99 9.48
N LEU A 340 16.65 -2.06 10.22
CA LEU A 340 15.37 -2.20 10.92
C LEU A 340 15.25 -1.15 12.03
N GLN A 341 16.34 -0.85 12.73
CA GLN A 341 16.36 0.24 13.73
C GLN A 341 16.03 1.58 13.09
N ASP A 342 16.63 1.86 11.94
CA ASP A 342 16.35 3.10 11.19
C ASP A 342 14.86 3.21 10.85
N TYR A 343 14.27 2.11 10.37
CA TYR A 343 12.86 2.09 10.01
C TYR A 343 11.96 2.36 11.22
N VAL A 344 12.21 1.66 12.32
CA VAL A 344 11.41 1.82 13.55
C VAL A 344 11.57 3.25 14.10
N ASN A 345 12.80 3.79 14.07
CA ASN A 345 13.07 5.16 14.50
C ASN A 345 12.33 6.18 13.62
N ALA A 346 12.35 6.01 12.30
CA ALA A 346 11.63 6.89 11.39
C ALA A 346 10.11 6.83 11.63
N TYR A 347 9.58 5.65 11.83
CA TYR A 347 8.16 5.46 12.12
C TYR A 347 7.76 6.14 13.45
N ASN A 348 8.63 6.10 14.46
CA ASN A 348 8.39 6.67 15.80
C ASN A 348 8.71 8.15 15.90
N ASN A 349 9.31 8.76 14.87
CA ASN A 349 9.70 10.16 14.88
C ASN A 349 8.59 11.12 14.47
N ASN A 350 7.36 10.75 14.77
CA ASN A 350 6.15 11.54 14.49
C ASN A 350 6.04 11.99 13.02
N PRO A 351 6.21 11.09 12.04
CA PRO A 351 6.08 11.46 10.64
C PRO A 351 4.65 11.77 10.27
N GLN A 352 4.46 12.62 9.25
CA GLN A 352 3.17 12.69 8.58
C GLN A 352 3.02 11.46 7.70
N ILE A 353 1.99 10.66 7.94
CA ILE A 353 1.69 9.49 7.12
C ILE A 353 0.81 9.95 5.95
N VAL A 354 1.34 9.85 4.74
CA VAL A 354 0.66 10.26 3.52
C VAL A 354 0.10 9.02 2.83
N PRO A 355 -1.19 9.02 2.44
CA PRO A 355 -1.73 7.92 1.65
C PRO A 355 -1.01 7.80 0.31
N ASN A 356 -0.66 6.59 -0.11
CA ASN A 356 -0.04 6.39 -1.41
C ASN A 356 -1.07 6.71 -2.51
N TYR A 357 -0.83 7.81 -3.21
CA TYR A 357 -1.77 8.32 -4.20
C TYR A 357 -2.01 7.35 -5.35
N GLN A 358 -0.96 6.71 -5.81
CA GLN A 358 -1.06 5.75 -6.91
C GLN A 358 -2.01 4.59 -6.60
N VAL A 359 -1.94 4.01 -5.41
CA VAL A 359 -2.79 2.86 -5.06
C VAL A 359 -4.26 3.22 -4.87
N LYS A 360 -4.58 4.50 -4.80
CA LYS A 360 -5.96 4.99 -4.80
C LYS A 360 -6.55 5.11 -6.19
N TRP A 361 -5.69 5.11 -7.21
CA TRP A 361 -6.12 5.22 -8.59
C TRP A 361 -6.80 3.91 -9.02
N ASN A 362 -7.79 4.03 -9.87
CA ASN A 362 -8.37 2.85 -10.50
C ASN A 362 -7.38 2.24 -11.51
N SER A 363 -7.68 1.04 -11.99
CA SER A 363 -6.79 0.36 -12.95
C SER A 363 -6.57 1.15 -14.24
N ILE A 364 -7.55 1.90 -14.69
CA ILE A 364 -7.44 2.73 -15.90
C ILE A 364 -6.40 3.83 -15.67
N LEU A 365 -6.49 4.56 -14.56
CA LEU A 365 -5.52 5.60 -14.23
C LEU A 365 -4.11 5.04 -14.02
N GLN A 366 -3.99 3.89 -13.37
CA GLN A 366 -2.69 3.26 -13.15
C GLN A 366 -2.06 2.76 -14.45
N GLU A 367 -2.82 2.04 -15.26
CA GLU A 367 -2.33 1.40 -16.47
C GLU A 367 -2.18 2.40 -17.62
N GLU A 368 -3.20 3.22 -17.88
CA GLU A 368 -3.18 4.15 -19.01
C GLU A 368 -2.38 5.41 -18.71
N THR A 369 -2.58 6.03 -17.54
CA THR A 369 -1.87 7.27 -17.24
C THR A 369 -0.43 7.00 -16.85
N ILE A 370 -0.19 6.23 -15.79
CA ILE A 370 1.19 5.99 -15.35
C ILE A 370 1.89 4.99 -16.25
N GLY A 371 1.26 3.85 -16.53
CA GLY A 371 1.88 2.78 -17.30
C GLY A 371 2.27 3.17 -18.71
N GLU A 372 1.42 3.93 -19.40
CA GLU A 372 1.68 4.36 -20.79
C GLU A 372 2.39 5.70 -20.87
N CYS A 373 2.07 6.65 -19.99
CA CYS A 373 2.63 8.00 -20.05
C CYS A 373 4.01 8.11 -19.41
N LEU A 374 4.28 7.38 -18.34
CA LEU A 374 5.53 7.52 -17.60
C LEU A 374 6.78 7.28 -18.44
N PRO A 375 6.86 6.23 -19.29
CA PRO A 375 8.01 6.06 -20.18
C PRO A 375 8.22 7.24 -21.13
N GLN A 376 7.14 7.79 -21.67
CA GLN A 376 7.20 8.94 -22.58
C GLN A 376 7.62 10.22 -21.86
N LEU A 377 7.08 10.44 -20.67
CA LEU A 377 7.44 11.56 -19.80
C LEU A 377 8.92 11.49 -19.43
N ALA A 378 9.37 10.31 -19.00
CA ALA A 378 10.76 10.04 -18.63
C ALA A 378 11.73 10.27 -19.81
N ALA A 379 11.32 9.87 -21.01
CA ALA A 379 12.12 10.06 -22.24
C ALA A 379 12.06 11.48 -22.81
N GLY A 380 11.28 12.37 -22.21
CA GLY A 380 11.10 13.74 -22.72
C GLY A 380 10.21 13.85 -23.95
N LYS A 381 9.47 12.78 -24.28
CA LYS A 381 8.55 12.75 -25.44
C LYS A 381 7.15 13.25 -25.10
N MET A 382 6.88 13.44 -23.82
CA MET A 382 5.63 13.95 -23.29
C MET A 382 5.94 15.04 -22.27
N THR A 383 5.16 16.12 -22.25
CA THR A 383 5.28 17.18 -21.25
C THR A 383 4.47 16.83 -20.00
N PRO A 384 4.80 17.41 -18.84
CA PRO A 384 3.95 17.28 -17.64
C PRO A 384 2.51 17.70 -17.88
N ALA A 385 2.26 18.78 -18.62
CA ALA A 385 0.91 19.23 -18.97
C ALA A 385 0.14 18.19 -19.80
N GLN A 386 0.82 17.51 -20.74
CA GLN A 386 0.21 16.43 -21.52
C GLN A 386 -0.16 15.22 -20.65
N MET A 387 0.67 14.88 -19.68
CA MET A 387 0.35 13.79 -18.73
C MET A 387 -0.90 14.13 -17.91
N VAL A 388 -1.00 15.37 -17.42
CA VAL A 388 -2.17 15.84 -16.68
C VAL A 388 -3.44 15.74 -17.54
N GLU A 389 -3.36 16.16 -18.80
CA GLU A 389 -4.46 16.07 -19.76
C GLU A 389 -4.89 14.62 -19.99
N THR A 390 -3.92 13.72 -20.15
CA THR A 390 -4.20 12.27 -20.30
C THR A 390 -4.86 11.70 -19.06
N ALA A 391 -4.44 12.12 -17.87
CA ALA A 391 -5.08 11.71 -16.63
C ALA A 391 -6.54 12.16 -16.55
N ASP A 392 -6.83 13.39 -16.98
CA ASP A 392 -8.20 13.90 -17.00
C ASP A 392 -9.07 13.16 -18.03
N GLU A 393 -8.51 12.78 -19.17
CA GLU A 393 -9.21 11.92 -20.14
C GLU A 393 -9.55 10.55 -19.55
N SER A 394 -8.62 9.96 -18.81
CA SER A 394 -8.84 8.67 -18.15
C SER A 394 -9.95 8.76 -17.10
N ILE A 395 -10.02 9.86 -16.35
CA ILE A 395 -11.11 10.10 -15.40
C ILE A 395 -12.46 10.17 -16.12
N ARG A 396 -12.54 10.90 -17.23
CA ARG A 396 -13.78 11.02 -18.03
C ARG A 396 -14.24 9.68 -18.59
N GLU A 397 -13.31 8.87 -19.09
CA GLU A 397 -13.63 7.52 -19.58
C GLU A 397 -14.16 6.63 -18.47
N TYR A 398 -13.51 6.69 -17.29
CA TYR A 398 -13.96 5.95 -16.12
C TYR A 398 -15.40 6.33 -15.71
N GLU A 399 -15.73 7.61 -15.73
CA GLU A 399 -17.07 8.08 -15.39
C GLU A 399 -18.15 7.59 -16.36
N LYS A 400 -17.80 7.39 -17.63
CA LYS A 400 -18.72 6.85 -18.65
C LYS A 400 -19.02 5.37 -18.47
N GLU A 401 -18.14 4.63 -17.83
CA GLU A 401 -18.29 3.19 -17.58
C GLU A 401 -19.12 2.87 -16.34
N ARG A 402 -19.53 3.89 -15.61
CA ARG A 402 -20.37 3.72 -14.42
C ARG A 402 -21.79 3.27 -14.75
#